data_63775005c25a9c7076e1ffe9e654aa79
#
_entry.id   63775005c25a9c7076e1ffe9e654aa79
#
_cell.length_a   1.000
_cell.length_b   1.000
_cell.length_c   1.000
_cell.angle_alpha   90.00
_cell.angle_beta   90.00
_cell.angle_gamma   90.00
#
_symmetry.space_group_name_H-M   'P 1'
#
loop_
_entity.id
_entity.type
_entity.pdbx_description
1 polymer ?
#
loop_
_entity_poly.entity_id
_entity_poly.type
_entity_poly.pdbx_seq_one_letter_code
_entity_poly.pdbx_strand_id
1 'polypeptide(L)'
;MRKLVLLRHGESVWNRENRFTGWTDVDLSAQGVEEAKDAGRALREGGFAFDVAYTSVLKRAIRTLWIALDELDLMWIPVHNSWRLNERHYGALQGLNKAETAAKFGDKQVLIWRRSYDIRPPALDSSDERFPGRDARYRDLNSGELPLTECLKDTVERFLPYWHEVIAPRVRAGERVLIAAHGNSLRALVKYLDGIGDAEIVGLNIPTGIPLVYELSDDLKSLRNYYLGDAEQVAKATQAVANQGRARA
;
A
#
# COMPACT_ATOMS: atom_id res chain seq x y z
N MET A 1 -4.90 16.62 -19.12
CA MET A 1 -4.91 15.22 -18.59
C MET A 1 -3.63 14.99 -17.83
N ARG A 2 -3.71 14.53 -16.59
CA ARG A 2 -2.59 14.26 -15.69
C ARG A 2 -2.44 12.77 -15.50
N LYS A 3 -1.20 12.26 -15.33
CA LYS A 3 -0.96 10.84 -15.05
C LYS A 3 -0.40 10.66 -13.65
N LEU A 4 -0.95 9.69 -12.93
CA LEU A 4 -0.49 9.24 -11.63
C LEU A 4 -0.32 7.73 -11.70
N VAL A 5 0.79 7.19 -11.21
CA VAL A 5 1.00 5.75 -11.13
C VAL A 5 1.10 5.32 -9.68
N LEU A 6 0.34 4.30 -9.32
CA LEU A 6 0.34 3.66 -8.02
C LEU A 6 0.99 2.28 -8.15
N LEU A 7 1.92 1.94 -7.28
CA LEU A 7 2.59 0.65 -7.26
C LEU A 7 2.55 0.08 -5.85
N ARG A 8 1.83 -1.02 -5.65
CA ARG A 8 1.94 -1.77 -4.41
C ARG A 8 3.28 -2.50 -4.39
N HIS A 9 3.97 -2.46 -3.24
CA HIS A 9 5.21 -3.19 -3.06
C HIS A 9 5.09 -4.67 -3.48
N GLY A 10 6.19 -5.26 -3.96
CA GLY A 10 6.29 -6.67 -4.28
C GLY A 10 6.02 -7.56 -3.06
N GLU A 11 5.83 -8.85 -3.28
CA GLU A 11 5.60 -9.81 -2.21
C GLU A 11 6.66 -9.65 -1.10
N SER A 12 6.22 -9.45 0.14
CA SER A 12 7.12 -9.46 1.31
C SER A 12 7.26 -10.86 1.89
N VAL A 13 8.30 -11.08 2.70
CA VAL A 13 8.51 -12.34 3.43
C VAL A 13 7.24 -12.73 4.19
N TRP A 14 6.59 -11.78 4.86
CA TRP A 14 5.36 -12.06 5.61
C TRP A 14 4.10 -12.18 4.75
N ASN A 15 4.08 -11.64 3.54
CA ASN A 15 3.01 -11.99 2.58
C ASN A 15 3.10 -13.49 2.21
N ARG A 16 4.31 -14.00 1.90
CA ARG A 16 4.55 -15.40 1.59
C ARG A 16 4.23 -16.32 2.78
N GLU A 17 4.55 -15.90 4.00
CA GLU A 17 4.24 -16.62 5.23
C GLU A 17 2.77 -16.46 5.69
N ASN A 18 1.95 -15.73 4.95
CA ASN A 18 0.55 -15.42 5.27
C ASN A 18 0.38 -14.78 6.66
N ARG A 19 1.25 -13.84 7.03
CA ARG A 19 1.20 -13.10 8.30
C ARG A 19 0.63 -11.70 8.14
N PHE A 20 0.05 -11.16 9.21
CA PHE A 20 -0.30 -9.75 9.32
C PHE A 20 0.97 -8.92 9.47
N THR A 21 1.21 -7.98 8.56
CA THR A 21 2.46 -7.21 8.53
C THR A 21 2.33 -5.85 9.22
N GLY A 22 1.41 -5.01 8.78
CA GLY A 22 1.24 -3.66 9.32
C GLY A 22 2.51 -2.81 9.23
N TRP A 23 2.91 -2.20 10.35
CA TRP A 23 4.10 -1.36 10.47
C TRP A 23 5.39 -2.14 10.78
N THR A 24 5.31 -3.44 10.97
CA THR A 24 6.52 -4.26 11.09
C THR A 24 7.32 -4.16 9.80
N ASP A 25 8.62 -3.87 9.94
CA ASP A 25 9.51 -3.57 8.82
C ASP A 25 10.16 -4.82 8.23
N VAL A 26 9.34 -5.66 7.60
CA VAL A 26 9.82 -6.85 6.89
C VAL A 26 10.22 -6.52 5.45
N ASP A 27 11.14 -7.31 4.92
CA ASP A 27 11.69 -7.15 3.58
C ASP A 27 10.86 -7.83 2.50
N LEU A 28 11.21 -7.57 1.24
CA LEU A 28 10.71 -8.31 0.09
C LEU A 28 11.19 -9.78 0.15
N SER A 29 10.37 -10.69 -0.36
CA SER A 29 10.81 -12.03 -0.73
C SER A 29 11.60 -11.98 -2.04
N ALA A 30 12.27 -13.09 -2.40
CA ALA A 30 12.92 -13.19 -3.71
C ALA A 30 11.91 -12.95 -4.87
N GLN A 31 10.69 -13.49 -4.74
CA GLN A 31 9.60 -13.24 -5.69
C GLN A 31 9.23 -11.74 -5.74
N GLY A 32 9.15 -11.08 -4.58
CA GLY A 32 8.83 -9.65 -4.53
C GLY A 32 9.89 -8.75 -5.16
N VAL A 33 11.16 -9.17 -5.16
CA VAL A 33 12.23 -8.49 -5.91
C VAL A 33 12.00 -8.61 -7.41
N GLU A 34 11.65 -9.79 -7.91
CA GLU A 34 11.33 -9.99 -9.33
C GLU A 34 10.05 -9.23 -9.74
N GLU A 35 9.00 -9.23 -8.90
CA GLU A 35 7.80 -8.41 -9.13
C GLU A 35 8.12 -6.92 -9.23
N ALA A 36 9.06 -6.40 -8.44
CA ALA A 36 9.49 -5.01 -8.51
C ALA A 36 10.25 -4.69 -9.81
N LYS A 37 11.08 -5.62 -10.29
CA LYS A 37 11.77 -5.49 -11.60
C LYS A 37 10.75 -5.54 -12.75
N ASP A 38 9.79 -6.49 -12.70
CA ASP A 38 8.75 -6.60 -13.70
C ASP A 38 7.91 -5.32 -13.78
N ALA A 39 7.59 -4.71 -12.63
CA ALA A 39 6.91 -3.43 -12.57
C ALA A 39 7.72 -2.31 -13.27
N GLY A 40 9.02 -2.23 -13.00
CA GLY A 40 9.91 -1.25 -13.63
C GLY A 40 10.01 -1.47 -15.15
N ARG A 41 10.16 -2.72 -15.58
CA ARG A 41 10.18 -3.09 -17.01
C ARG A 41 8.86 -2.72 -17.71
N ALA A 42 7.72 -3.07 -17.12
CA ALA A 42 6.40 -2.75 -17.67
C ALA A 42 6.19 -1.22 -17.80
N LEU A 43 6.65 -0.45 -16.82
CA LEU A 43 6.62 1.01 -16.88
C LEU A 43 7.51 1.55 -18.00
N ARG A 44 8.73 1.02 -18.17
CA ARG A 44 9.65 1.41 -19.23
C ARG A 44 9.09 1.10 -20.62
N GLU A 45 8.61 -0.11 -20.82
CA GLU A 45 8.00 -0.56 -22.08
C GLU A 45 6.73 0.22 -22.43
N GLY A 46 5.96 0.63 -21.40
CA GLY A 46 4.82 1.52 -21.55
C GLY A 46 5.16 2.99 -21.80
N GLY A 47 6.46 3.33 -21.89
CA GLY A 47 6.93 4.71 -22.13
C GLY A 47 6.68 5.65 -20.94
N PHE A 48 6.56 5.13 -19.72
CA PHE A 48 6.38 5.96 -18.53
C PHE A 48 7.72 6.55 -18.09
N ALA A 49 7.68 7.82 -17.71
CA ALA A 49 8.77 8.50 -17.03
C ALA A 49 8.19 9.31 -15.88
N PHE A 50 8.99 9.58 -14.86
CA PHE A 50 8.56 10.26 -13.64
C PHE A 50 9.47 11.43 -13.32
N ASP A 51 8.89 12.47 -12.71
CA ASP A 51 9.61 13.66 -12.27
C ASP A 51 9.86 13.60 -10.75
N VAL A 52 9.04 12.83 -10.03
CA VAL A 52 9.12 12.65 -8.59
C VAL A 52 8.47 11.34 -8.17
N ALA A 53 8.98 10.73 -7.10
CA ALA A 53 8.39 9.54 -6.51
C ALA A 53 8.12 9.72 -5.00
N TYR A 54 7.10 9.03 -4.51
CA TYR A 54 6.70 9.00 -3.11
C TYR A 54 6.65 7.56 -2.61
N THR A 55 7.09 7.35 -1.37
CA THR A 55 6.99 6.03 -0.74
C THR A 55 6.84 6.14 0.78
N SER A 56 6.56 5.02 1.42
CA SER A 56 6.49 4.94 2.88
C SER A 56 7.88 4.93 3.52
N VAL A 57 7.93 4.76 4.84
CA VAL A 57 9.18 4.55 5.58
C VAL A 57 9.47 3.06 5.86
N LEU A 58 8.73 2.14 5.21
CA LEU A 58 8.89 0.69 5.37
C LEU A 58 9.70 0.11 4.19
N LYS A 59 10.72 -0.68 4.51
CA LYS A 59 11.74 -1.14 3.54
C LYS A 59 11.17 -1.85 2.31
N ARG A 60 10.12 -2.65 2.45
CA ARG A 60 9.51 -3.35 1.32
C ARG A 60 8.97 -2.42 0.23
N ALA A 61 8.40 -1.27 0.62
CA ALA A 61 7.94 -0.26 -0.35
C ALA A 61 9.12 0.55 -0.90
N ILE A 62 10.06 0.93 -0.05
CA ILE A 62 11.28 1.63 -0.45
C ILE A 62 12.09 0.81 -1.46
N ARG A 63 12.32 -0.48 -1.19
CA ARG A 63 13.05 -1.37 -2.10
C ARG A 63 12.32 -1.59 -3.41
N THR A 64 11.00 -1.77 -3.37
CA THR A 64 10.20 -1.86 -4.59
C THR A 64 10.38 -0.63 -5.45
N LEU A 65 10.32 0.58 -4.85
CA LEU A 65 10.54 1.82 -5.57
C LEU A 65 11.96 1.90 -6.14
N TRP A 66 12.99 1.60 -5.36
CA TRP A 66 14.39 1.65 -5.83
C TRP A 66 14.63 0.70 -7.00
N ILE A 67 14.13 -0.53 -6.92
CA ILE A 67 14.27 -1.51 -7.99
C ILE A 67 13.52 -1.04 -9.25
N ALA A 68 12.31 -0.51 -9.11
CA ALA A 68 11.55 0.00 -10.25
C ALA A 68 12.23 1.23 -10.89
N LEU A 69 12.81 2.14 -10.10
CA LEU A 69 13.56 3.29 -10.60
C LEU A 69 14.88 2.89 -11.30
N ASP A 70 15.54 1.84 -10.80
CA ASP A 70 16.74 1.26 -11.42
C ASP A 70 16.40 0.72 -12.82
N GLU A 71 15.33 -0.08 -12.95
CA GLU A 71 14.84 -0.59 -14.23
C GLU A 71 14.42 0.51 -15.24
N LEU A 72 14.02 1.68 -14.72
CA LEU A 72 13.63 2.86 -15.49
C LEU A 72 14.79 3.79 -15.84
N ASP A 73 15.99 3.57 -15.27
CA ASP A 73 17.12 4.52 -15.30
C ASP A 73 16.75 5.92 -14.76
N LEU A 74 15.92 5.94 -13.68
CA LEU A 74 15.39 7.16 -13.05
C LEU A 74 15.81 7.29 -11.58
N MET A 75 16.95 6.71 -11.16
CA MET A 75 17.44 6.76 -9.77
C MET A 75 17.74 8.19 -9.30
N TRP A 76 17.89 9.11 -10.22
CA TRP A 76 18.24 10.51 -9.97
C TRP A 76 17.06 11.41 -9.61
N ILE A 77 15.81 10.97 -9.80
CA ILE A 77 14.63 11.79 -9.47
C ILE A 77 14.46 11.95 -7.95
N PRO A 78 13.87 13.06 -7.49
CA PRO A 78 13.52 13.23 -6.08
C PRO A 78 12.62 12.12 -5.57
N VAL A 79 12.96 11.55 -4.42
CA VAL A 79 12.16 10.55 -3.70
C VAL A 79 11.80 11.10 -2.32
N HIS A 80 10.50 11.09 -1.99
CA HIS A 80 9.99 11.54 -0.70
C HIS A 80 9.41 10.36 0.09
N ASN A 81 9.98 10.13 1.27
CA ASN A 81 9.48 9.13 2.21
C ASN A 81 8.53 9.78 3.21
N SER A 82 7.38 9.16 3.47
CA SER A 82 6.43 9.61 4.48
C SER A 82 5.78 8.44 5.21
N TRP A 83 5.74 8.49 6.54
CA TRP A 83 5.00 7.54 7.36
C TRP A 83 3.49 7.55 7.03
N ARG A 84 2.95 8.65 6.51
CA ARG A 84 1.56 8.76 6.08
C ARG A 84 1.20 7.82 4.93
N LEU A 85 2.22 7.30 4.22
CA LEU A 85 2.09 6.27 3.18
C LEU A 85 2.30 4.84 3.71
N ASN A 86 2.58 4.64 5.02
CA ASN A 86 2.73 3.32 5.61
C ASN A 86 1.48 2.44 5.41
N GLU A 87 1.68 1.14 5.50
CA GLU A 87 0.57 0.17 5.59
C GLU A 87 -0.30 0.48 6.81
N ARG A 88 -1.53 0.02 6.79
CA ARG A 88 -2.44 0.06 7.93
C ARG A 88 -1.84 -0.71 9.11
N HIS A 89 -1.89 -0.14 10.29
CA HIS A 89 -1.39 -0.75 11.51
C HIS A 89 -2.38 -1.83 12.01
N TYR A 90 -1.95 -3.08 12.01
CA TYR A 90 -2.82 -4.20 12.37
C TYR A 90 -2.91 -4.47 13.89
N GLY A 91 -2.38 -3.59 14.73
CA GLY A 91 -2.45 -3.72 16.18
C GLY A 91 -1.82 -5.03 16.67
N ALA A 92 -2.47 -5.67 17.62
CA ALA A 92 -2.00 -6.93 18.22
C ALA A 92 -1.94 -8.11 17.23
N LEU A 93 -2.56 -7.98 16.04
CA LEU A 93 -2.49 -9.03 15.02
C LEU A 93 -1.15 -9.06 14.27
N GLN A 94 -0.32 -8.00 14.33
CA GLN A 94 0.98 -7.96 13.66
C GLN A 94 1.84 -9.16 14.06
N GLY A 95 2.38 -9.88 13.06
CA GLY A 95 3.19 -11.08 13.23
C GLY A 95 2.40 -12.39 13.31
N LEU A 96 1.09 -12.36 13.58
CA LEU A 96 0.27 -13.57 13.61
C LEU A 96 0.03 -14.11 12.20
N ASN A 97 -0.01 -15.44 12.07
CA ASN A 97 -0.43 -16.09 10.83
C ASN A 97 -1.95 -15.90 10.63
N LYS A 98 -2.35 -15.49 9.43
CA LYS A 98 -3.76 -15.16 9.14
C LYS A 98 -4.68 -16.38 9.17
N ALA A 99 -4.19 -17.54 8.70
CA ALA A 99 -4.99 -18.78 8.70
C ALA A 99 -5.18 -19.33 10.12
N GLU A 100 -4.12 -19.32 10.94
CA GLU A 100 -4.19 -19.70 12.35
C GLU A 100 -5.10 -18.75 13.15
N THR A 101 -5.03 -17.45 12.84
CA THR A 101 -5.93 -16.45 13.43
C THR A 101 -7.38 -16.71 13.03
N ALA A 102 -7.63 -17.08 11.76
CA ALA A 102 -8.97 -17.46 11.28
C ALA A 102 -9.47 -18.75 11.94
N ALA A 103 -8.61 -19.74 12.15
CA ALA A 103 -8.97 -20.94 12.89
C ALA A 103 -9.37 -20.65 14.35
N LYS A 104 -8.71 -19.64 14.98
CA LYS A 104 -8.94 -19.24 16.37
C LYS A 104 -10.19 -18.36 16.55
N PHE A 105 -10.39 -17.38 15.67
CA PHE A 105 -11.42 -16.34 15.83
C PHE A 105 -12.56 -16.46 14.81
N GLY A 106 -12.48 -17.38 13.87
CA GLY A 106 -13.39 -17.57 12.76
C GLY A 106 -13.04 -16.70 11.54
N ASP A 107 -13.27 -17.23 10.33
CA ASP A 107 -12.99 -16.55 9.05
C ASP A 107 -13.73 -15.21 8.95
N LYS A 108 -14.99 -15.15 9.41
CA LYS A 108 -15.83 -13.95 9.38
C LYS A 108 -15.20 -12.82 10.20
N GLN A 109 -14.73 -13.11 11.40
CA GLN A 109 -14.10 -12.10 12.26
C GLN A 109 -12.77 -11.60 11.68
N VAL A 110 -11.94 -12.51 11.17
CA VAL A 110 -10.66 -12.13 10.54
C VAL A 110 -10.92 -11.33 9.26
N LEU A 111 -11.93 -11.67 8.48
CA LEU A 111 -12.33 -10.89 7.30
C LEU A 111 -12.74 -9.46 7.69
N ILE A 112 -13.52 -9.30 8.77
CA ILE A 112 -13.92 -8.00 9.31
C ILE A 112 -12.65 -7.18 9.66
N TRP A 113 -11.76 -7.72 10.46
CA TRP A 113 -10.49 -7.03 10.83
C TRP A 113 -9.60 -6.69 9.64
N ARG A 114 -9.65 -7.49 8.58
CA ARG A 114 -8.85 -7.28 7.38
C ARG A 114 -9.45 -6.26 6.41
N ARG A 115 -10.76 -6.16 6.32
CA ARG A 115 -11.44 -5.53 5.20
C ARG A 115 -12.42 -4.43 5.56
N SER A 116 -13.01 -4.46 6.76
CA SER A 116 -13.95 -3.42 7.18
C SER A 116 -13.33 -2.03 7.05
N TYR A 117 -14.16 -1.06 6.70
CA TYR A 117 -13.76 0.33 6.58
C TYR A 117 -13.42 0.93 7.95
N ASP A 118 -14.27 0.71 8.96
CA ASP A 118 -14.27 1.42 10.24
C ASP A 118 -14.03 0.53 11.48
N ILE A 119 -13.91 -0.80 11.31
CA ILE A 119 -13.66 -1.71 12.43
C ILE A 119 -12.16 -1.96 12.58
N ARG A 120 -11.62 -1.54 13.72
CA ARG A 120 -10.21 -1.74 14.05
C ARG A 120 -9.93 -3.17 14.53
N PRO A 121 -8.77 -3.75 14.19
CA PRO A 121 -8.25 -4.93 14.88
C PRO A 121 -7.97 -4.65 16.36
N PRO A 122 -7.76 -5.69 17.19
CA PRO A 122 -7.35 -5.50 18.58
C PRO A 122 -6.09 -4.62 18.68
N ALA A 123 -6.13 -3.63 19.58
CA ALA A 123 -5.04 -2.70 19.77
C ALA A 123 -3.80 -3.37 20.38
N LEU A 124 -2.61 -2.86 20.05
CA LEU A 124 -1.40 -3.14 20.82
C LEU A 124 -1.48 -2.47 22.20
N ASP A 125 -0.80 -3.04 23.18
CA ASP A 125 -0.44 -2.30 24.37
C ASP A 125 0.74 -1.36 24.06
N SER A 126 0.75 -0.17 24.66
CA SER A 126 1.84 0.80 24.47
C SER A 126 3.18 0.31 25.01
N SER A 127 3.18 -0.68 25.92
CA SER A 127 4.37 -1.35 26.43
C SER A 127 4.93 -2.43 25.49
N ASP A 128 4.13 -2.88 24.49
CA ASP A 128 4.55 -3.90 23.52
C ASP A 128 5.78 -3.42 22.72
N GLU A 129 6.72 -4.33 22.46
CA GLU A 129 7.95 -4.03 21.72
C GLU A 129 7.69 -3.57 20.27
N ARG A 130 6.53 -3.96 19.70
CA ARG A 130 6.08 -3.58 18.34
C ARG A 130 5.47 -2.19 18.30
N PHE A 131 5.32 -1.49 19.43
CA PHE A 131 4.78 -0.14 19.46
C PHE A 131 5.71 0.83 18.73
N PRO A 132 5.20 1.57 17.70
CA PRO A 132 6.04 2.39 16.82
C PRO A 132 6.76 3.55 17.53
N GLY A 133 6.32 3.98 18.69
CA GLY A 133 6.95 5.09 19.44
C GLY A 133 8.39 4.83 19.89
N ARG A 134 8.89 3.59 19.76
CA ARG A 134 10.29 3.24 20.06
C ARG A 134 11.19 3.21 18.83
N ASP A 135 10.63 3.36 17.65
CA ASP A 135 11.36 3.28 16.40
C ASP A 135 11.80 4.68 15.96
N ALA A 136 13.09 4.82 15.67
CA ALA A 136 13.71 6.09 15.25
C ALA A 136 13.06 6.74 14.02
N ARG A 137 12.37 5.95 13.17
CA ARG A 137 11.62 6.45 12.01
C ARG A 137 10.45 7.35 12.39
N TYR A 138 9.93 7.23 13.61
CA TYR A 138 8.74 7.92 14.10
C TYR A 138 9.03 8.87 15.27
N ARG A 139 10.31 9.14 15.57
CA ARG A 139 10.73 9.95 16.73
C ARG A 139 10.17 11.38 16.73
N ASP A 140 9.86 11.91 15.55
CA ASP A 140 9.36 13.27 15.37
C ASP A 140 7.82 13.33 15.39
N LEU A 141 7.14 12.19 15.60
CA LEU A 141 5.69 12.10 15.66
C LEU A 141 5.18 12.35 17.08
N ASN A 142 4.04 13.05 17.18
CA ASN A 142 3.32 13.21 18.42
C ASN A 142 2.64 11.87 18.83
N SER A 143 2.36 11.72 20.12
CA SER A 143 1.70 10.51 20.65
C SER A 143 0.36 10.20 19.98
N GLY A 144 -0.39 11.21 19.53
CA GLY A 144 -1.64 11.03 18.79
C GLY A 144 -1.49 10.56 17.35
N GLU A 145 -0.28 10.63 16.78
CA GLU A 145 0.04 10.15 15.44
C GLU A 145 0.60 8.72 15.43
N LEU A 146 0.89 8.16 16.61
CA LEU A 146 1.42 6.82 16.79
C LEU A 146 0.29 5.82 17.03
N PRO A 147 -0.11 5.01 16.01
CA PRO A 147 -1.25 4.13 16.15
C PRO A 147 -0.96 2.93 17.03
N LEU A 148 -1.91 2.55 17.88
CA LEU A 148 -1.97 1.24 18.53
C LEU A 148 -2.70 0.22 17.64
N THR A 149 -3.55 0.71 16.74
CA THR A 149 -4.30 -0.07 15.75
C THR A 149 -4.97 0.87 14.75
N GLU A 150 -5.20 0.43 13.52
CA GLU A 150 -5.92 1.19 12.49
C GLU A 150 -6.95 0.33 11.77
N CYS A 151 -8.10 0.93 11.45
CA CYS A 151 -8.97 0.50 10.36
C CYS A 151 -8.64 1.25 9.06
N LEU A 152 -9.35 0.98 7.97
CA LEU A 152 -9.09 1.69 6.71
C LEU A 152 -9.43 3.18 6.80
N LYS A 153 -10.46 3.55 7.58
CA LYS A 153 -10.82 4.95 7.82
C LYS A 153 -9.67 5.74 8.43
N ASP A 154 -8.98 5.19 9.44
CA ASP A 154 -7.82 5.82 10.05
C ASP A 154 -6.68 6.00 9.03
N THR A 155 -6.49 5.02 8.15
CA THR A 155 -5.50 5.09 7.06
C THR A 155 -5.86 6.21 6.07
N VAL A 156 -7.14 6.37 5.72
CA VAL A 156 -7.64 7.47 4.89
C VAL A 156 -7.38 8.81 5.56
N GLU A 157 -7.72 8.95 6.84
CA GLU A 157 -7.58 10.20 7.61
C GLU A 157 -6.12 10.67 7.71
N ARG A 158 -5.13 9.75 7.81
CA ARG A 158 -3.72 10.15 7.82
C ARG A 158 -3.09 10.32 6.43
N PHE A 159 -3.62 9.63 5.41
CA PHE A 159 -3.10 9.70 4.04
C PHE A 159 -3.56 10.96 3.32
N LEU A 160 -4.86 11.29 3.36
CA LEU A 160 -5.44 12.35 2.56
C LEU A 160 -4.86 13.75 2.82
N PRO A 161 -4.52 14.18 4.04
CA PRO A 161 -3.80 15.44 4.23
C PRO A 161 -2.50 15.50 3.44
N TYR A 162 -1.70 14.42 3.44
CA TYR A 162 -0.46 14.36 2.67
C TYR A 162 -0.70 14.36 1.15
N TRP A 163 -1.76 13.70 0.71
CA TRP A 163 -2.20 13.78 -0.68
C TRP A 163 -2.53 15.23 -1.07
N HIS A 164 -3.38 15.90 -0.31
CA HIS A 164 -3.87 17.24 -0.65
C HIS A 164 -2.79 18.30 -0.58
N GLU A 165 -1.92 18.24 0.43
CA GLU A 165 -0.95 19.28 0.72
C GLU A 165 0.37 19.09 -0.04
N VAL A 166 0.77 17.86 -0.34
CA VAL A 166 2.09 17.56 -0.88
C VAL A 166 2.04 16.95 -2.28
N ILE A 167 1.25 15.89 -2.50
CA ILE A 167 1.29 15.12 -3.75
C ILE A 167 0.41 15.77 -4.83
N ALA A 168 -0.85 16.06 -4.52
CA ALA A 168 -1.81 16.59 -5.48
C ALA A 168 -1.39 17.92 -6.12
N PRO A 169 -0.75 18.87 -5.42
CA PRO A 169 -0.22 20.09 -6.05
C PRO A 169 0.77 19.80 -7.16
N ARG A 170 1.66 18.81 -7.00
CA ARG A 170 2.64 18.43 -8.04
C ARG A 170 1.96 17.79 -9.24
N VAL A 171 0.98 16.89 -9.00
CA VAL A 171 0.19 16.30 -10.09
C VAL A 171 -0.56 17.41 -10.87
N ARG A 172 -1.15 18.41 -10.17
CA ARG A 172 -1.80 19.58 -10.81
C ARG A 172 -0.82 20.40 -11.63
N ALA A 173 0.40 20.58 -11.15
CA ALA A 173 1.46 21.29 -11.87
C ALA A 173 1.92 20.55 -13.15
N GLY A 174 1.49 19.31 -13.34
CA GLY A 174 1.82 18.49 -14.53
C GLY A 174 3.00 17.57 -14.32
N GLU A 175 3.54 17.46 -13.11
CA GLU A 175 4.59 16.50 -12.82
C GLU A 175 4.04 15.06 -12.92
N ARG A 176 4.87 14.17 -13.44
CA ARG A 176 4.59 12.73 -13.56
C ARG A 176 4.98 12.07 -12.23
N VAL A 177 3.99 11.60 -11.51
CA VAL A 177 4.16 11.13 -10.12
C VAL A 177 4.03 9.62 -10.04
N LEU A 178 4.99 8.98 -9.34
CA LEU A 178 4.93 7.58 -8.94
C LEU A 178 4.76 7.48 -7.41
N ILE A 179 3.78 6.69 -6.95
CA ILE A 179 3.60 6.36 -5.53
C ILE A 179 3.80 4.85 -5.35
N ALA A 180 4.89 4.46 -4.69
CA ALA A 180 5.13 3.07 -4.30
C ALA A 180 4.80 2.90 -2.82
N ALA A 181 3.73 2.15 -2.50
CA ALA A 181 3.22 2.05 -1.14
C ALA A 181 2.60 0.66 -0.85
N HIS A 182 1.54 0.60 -0.04
CA HIS A 182 1.01 -0.64 0.50
C HIS A 182 -0.46 -0.84 0.12
N GLY A 183 -0.95 -2.07 0.36
CA GLY A 183 -2.31 -2.43 -0.01
C GLY A 183 -3.36 -1.48 0.57
N ASN A 184 -3.33 -1.18 1.87
CA ASN A 184 -4.36 -0.33 2.47
C ASN A 184 -4.11 1.16 2.26
N SER A 185 -2.86 1.64 2.22
CA SER A 185 -2.59 3.04 1.90
C SER A 185 -3.01 3.40 0.47
N LEU A 186 -2.76 2.51 -0.50
CA LEU A 186 -3.24 2.71 -1.87
C LEU A 186 -4.75 2.57 -1.99
N ARG A 187 -5.39 1.63 -1.24
CA ARG A 187 -6.85 1.54 -1.17
C ARG A 187 -7.49 2.82 -0.63
N ALA A 188 -6.84 3.50 0.31
CA ALA A 188 -7.29 4.79 0.82
C ALA A 188 -7.33 5.85 -0.28
N LEU A 189 -6.26 5.94 -1.10
CA LEU A 189 -6.20 6.88 -2.21
C LEU A 189 -7.19 6.51 -3.33
N VAL A 190 -7.27 5.24 -3.72
CA VAL A 190 -8.20 4.74 -4.74
C VAL A 190 -9.65 5.01 -4.32
N LYS A 191 -10.00 4.75 -3.05
CA LYS A 191 -11.33 5.09 -2.51
C LYS A 191 -11.67 6.57 -2.73
N TYR A 192 -10.73 7.46 -2.48
CA TYR A 192 -10.91 8.90 -2.65
C TYR A 192 -11.02 9.28 -4.15
N LEU A 193 -10.10 8.80 -5.00
CA LEU A 193 -10.05 9.16 -6.42
C LEU A 193 -11.28 8.67 -7.21
N ASP A 194 -11.76 7.48 -6.90
CA ASP A 194 -12.87 6.83 -7.61
C ASP A 194 -14.21 7.01 -6.89
N GLY A 195 -14.26 7.68 -5.74
CA GLY A 195 -15.48 7.91 -4.97
C GLY A 195 -16.14 6.64 -4.44
N ILE A 196 -15.35 5.59 -4.14
CA ILE A 196 -15.86 4.28 -3.71
C ILE A 196 -16.52 4.38 -2.33
N GLY A 197 -17.72 3.81 -2.19
CA GLY A 197 -18.45 3.76 -0.93
C GLY A 197 -17.79 2.89 0.14
N ASP A 198 -18.17 3.08 1.43
CA ASP A 198 -17.58 2.36 2.56
C ASP A 198 -17.84 0.85 2.50
N ALA A 199 -19.02 0.44 1.99
CA ALA A 199 -19.35 -0.96 1.80
C ALA A 199 -18.59 -1.58 0.60
N GLU A 200 -18.41 -0.83 -0.47
CA GLU A 200 -17.81 -1.31 -1.71
C GLU A 200 -16.28 -1.48 -1.58
N ILE A 201 -15.62 -0.60 -0.80
CA ILE A 201 -14.17 -0.66 -0.61
C ILE A 201 -13.69 -1.99 -0.02
N VAL A 202 -14.56 -2.73 0.66
CA VAL A 202 -14.26 -4.06 1.23
C VAL A 202 -13.80 -5.04 0.15
N GLY A 203 -14.39 -4.95 -1.05
CA GLY A 203 -14.10 -5.82 -2.20
C GLY A 203 -12.83 -5.45 -2.98
N LEU A 204 -12.31 -4.23 -2.80
CA LEU A 204 -11.13 -3.79 -3.57
C LEU A 204 -9.85 -4.50 -3.12
N ASN A 205 -9.17 -5.13 -4.06
CA ASN A 205 -7.85 -5.73 -3.87
C ASN A 205 -6.86 -5.14 -4.87
N ILE A 206 -5.71 -4.68 -4.39
CA ILE A 206 -4.62 -4.18 -5.22
C ILE A 206 -3.53 -5.25 -5.25
N PRO A 207 -3.19 -5.80 -6.43
CA PRO A 207 -2.13 -6.80 -6.57
C PRO A 207 -0.75 -6.23 -6.22
N THR A 208 0.19 -7.08 -5.82
CA THR A 208 1.61 -6.72 -5.61
C THR A 208 2.31 -6.55 -6.95
N GLY A 209 3.25 -5.62 -7.03
CA GLY A 209 4.17 -5.50 -8.15
C GLY A 209 3.55 -5.16 -9.51
N ILE A 210 2.27 -4.80 -9.58
CA ILE A 210 1.62 -4.43 -10.85
C ILE A 210 1.23 -2.95 -10.80
N PRO A 211 1.79 -2.10 -11.68
CA PRO A 211 1.47 -0.68 -11.71
C PRO A 211 0.01 -0.40 -12.08
N LEU A 212 -0.67 0.42 -11.27
CA LEU A 212 -2.01 0.95 -11.52
C LEU A 212 -1.88 2.39 -12.01
N VAL A 213 -2.27 2.64 -13.25
CA VAL A 213 -2.21 3.95 -13.89
C VAL A 213 -3.54 4.67 -13.74
N TYR A 214 -3.50 5.91 -13.29
CA TYR A 214 -4.61 6.84 -13.31
C TYR A 214 -4.39 7.91 -14.37
N GLU A 215 -5.41 8.14 -15.17
CA GLU A 215 -5.57 9.33 -16.00
C GLU A 215 -6.56 10.26 -15.31
N LEU A 216 -6.08 11.43 -14.91
CA LEU A 216 -6.84 12.39 -14.12
C LEU A 216 -7.14 13.65 -14.94
N SER A 217 -8.28 14.28 -14.66
CA SER A 217 -8.59 15.62 -15.13
C SER A 217 -7.70 16.68 -14.47
N ASP A 218 -7.80 17.93 -14.88
CA ASP A 218 -7.01 19.02 -14.29
C ASP A 218 -7.40 19.31 -12.82
N ASP A 219 -8.64 18.99 -12.42
CA ASP A 219 -9.13 19.03 -11.06
C ASP A 219 -8.92 17.71 -10.28
N LEU A 220 -8.11 16.81 -10.84
CA LEU A 220 -7.69 15.52 -10.29
C LEU A 220 -8.84 14.52 -10.06
N LYS A 221 -9.91 14.60 -10.84
CA LYS A 221 -10.92 13.55 -10.88
C LYS A 221 -10.46 12.40 -11.75
N SER A 222 -10.72 11.19 -11.33
CA SER A 222 -10.45 9.97 -12.09
C SER A 222 -11.27 9.97 -13.39
N LEU A 223 -10.59 9.96 -14.53
CA LEU A 223 -11.18 9.81 -15.86
C LEU A 223 -11.14 8.34 -16.28
N ARG A 224 -10.03 7.68 -15.98
CA ARG A 224 -9.77 6.28 -16.29
C ARG A 224 -8.68 5.75 -15.37
N ASN A 225 -8.77 4.48 -15.02
CA ASN A 225 -7.66 3.76 -14.43
C ASN A 225 -7.50 2.37 -15.08
N TYR A 226 -6.29 1.83 -15.07
CA TYR A 226 -5.98 0.51 -15.60
C TYR A 226 -4.65 -0.01 -15.04
N TYR A 227 -4.55 -1.31 -14.92
CA TYR A 227 -3.28 -1.96 -14.59
C TYR A 227 -2.41 -2.13 -15.84
N LEU A 228 -1.08 -1.98 -15.68
CA LEU A 228 -0.12 -2.35 -16.73
C LEU A 228 0.14 -3.85 -16.62
N GLY A 229 0.03 -4.54 -17.75
CA GLY A 229 0.29 -5.96 -17.85
C GLY A 229 -0.87 -6.74 -18.48
N ASP A 230 -0.68 -8.04 -18.56
CA ASP A 230 -1.69 -8.95 -19.09
C ASP A 230 -2.90 -9.06 -18.15
N ALA A 231 -4.10 -8.96 -18.70
CA ALA A 231 -5.34 -8.94 -17.92
C ALA A 231 -5.56 -10.22 -17.09
N GLU A 232 -5.13 -11.38 -17.60
CA GLU A 232 -5.25 -12.65 -16.89
C GLU A 232 -4.29 -12.70 -15.70
N GLN A 233 -3.06 -12.22 -15.86
CA GLN A 233 -2.08 -12.10 -14.78
C GLN A 233 -2.56 -11.14 -13.70
N VAL A 234 -3.10 -9.97 -14.07
CA VAL A 234 -3.70 -9.01 -13.14
C VAL A 234 -4.85 -9.64 -12.35
N ALA A 235 -5.77 -10.33 -13.02
CA ALA A 235 -6.90 -11.00 -12.38
C ALA A 235 -6.42 -12.08 -11.40
N LYS A 236 -5.46 -12.91 -11.78
CA LYS A 236 -4.86 -13.95 -10.94
C LYS A 236 -4.17 -13.37 -9.70
N ALA A 237 -3.38 -12.32 -9.87
CA ALA A 237 -2.69 -11.64 -8.77
C ALA A 237 -3.69 -10.97 -7.80
N THR A 238 -4.74 -10.34 -8.33
CA THR A 238 -5.82 -9.73 -7.54
C THR A 238 -6.56 -10.80 -6.72
N GLN A 239 -6.87 -11.95 -7.33
CA GLN A 239 -7.54 -13.06 -6.65
C GLN A 239 -6.64 -13.70 -5.57
N ALA A 240 -5.34 -13.79 -5.80
CA ALA A 240 -4.40 -14.26 -4.80
C ALA A 240 -4.43 -13.40 -3.53
N VAL A 241 -4.51 -12.06 -3.67
CA VAL A 241 -4.68 -11.14 -2.54
C VAL A 241 -6.03 -11.34 -1.83
N ALA A 242 -7.11 -11.56 -2.57
CA ALA A 242 -8.43 -11.83 -2.00
C ALA A 242 -8.47 -13.10 -1.16
N ASN A 243 -7.74 -14.13 -1.59
CA ASN A 243 -7.69 -15.43 -0.93
C ASN A 243 -6.77 -15.49 0.30
N GLN A 244 -5.92 -14.47 0.51
CA GLN A 244 -5.09 -14.42 1.71
C GLN A 244 -5.96 -14.42 2.98
N GLY A 245 -5.58 -15.25 3.96
CA GLY A 245 -6.22 -15.30 5.28
C GLY A 245 -7.49 -16.14 5.35
N ARG A 246 -7.78 -16.95 4.34
CA ARG A 246 -8.75 -18.06 4.49
C ARG A 246 -8.09 -19.18 5.29
N ALA A 247 -8.85 -19.81 6.20
CA ALA A 247 -8.39 -21.04 6.82
C ALA A 247 -8.04 -22.06 5.72
N ARG A 248 -6.93 -22.76 5.86
CA ARG A 248 -6.65 -23.91 5.00
C ARG A 248 -7.60 -25.02 5.42
N ALA A 249 -8.39 -25.50 4.48
CA ALA A 249 -9.20 -26.70 4.66
C ALA A 249 -8.31 -27.91 4.93
#